data_62724ee504d6bd68d242f7016760f583
#
_entry.id   62724ee504d6bd68d242f7016760f583
#
_cell.length_a   1.000
_cell.length_b   1.000
_cell.length_c   1.000
_cell.angle_alpha   90.00
_cell.angle_beta   90.00
_cell.angle_gamma   90.00
#
_symmetry.space_group_name_H-M   'P 1'
#
loop_
_entity.id
_entity.type
_entity.pdbx_description
1 polymer ?
#
loop_
_entity_poly.entity_id
_entity_poly.type
_entity_poly.pdbx_seq_one_letter_code
_entity_poly.pdbx_strand_id
1 'polypeptide(L)'
;MEFGLSEQQTALQDNVNRFLQEKAPLERVRQYSEEQQERAADIWDGLVELGLPALLIPERYGGIELAALDAAAVCECLGRHVTPSPFLSTAVLAPTAILLAGSEEQQNQYLPEIAAGNTTFGAALSEATGARRDAGVVATDSKLNGKALFVIDIHSDNYLVADTDNRLHIIPSDANGLTINTLPQIDRTRPIGEIIFNNTPAIALVADDQGSALRSVIDIGRIMIAADTLGASQEMLDQSVQYAMERRQFNRVIASFQAVKHMCAEMAAEIEPSRALLWYAAHTIDEDPEESHLNACHAKAHLSEVGSFVGKTATIVHGGMGFTDLLGLHYWFKRIGYNRQILGGPESIREEAARAQGLC
;
A
#
# COMPACT_ATOMS: atom_id res chain seq x y z
N MET A 1 4.23 26.93 4.79
CA MET A 1 3.74 25.53 4.78
C MET A 1 2.27 25.59 5.14
N GLU A 2 1.39 25.18 4.26
CA GLU A 2 -0.01 24.98 4.58
C GLU A 2 -0.12 23.65 5.35
N PHE A 3 -0.82 23.66 6.49
CA PHE A 3 -0.96 22.49 7.36
C PHE A 3 -2.14 21.59 6.95
N GLY A 4 -2.40 21.42 5.68
CA GLY A 4 -3.49 20.63 5.16
C GLY A 4 -3.32 20.32 3.68
N LEU A 5 -4.20 19.48 3.16
CA LEU A 5 -4.27 19.21 1.73
C LEU A 5 -4.71 20.49 0.99
N SER A 6 -4.12 20.74 -0.17
CA SER A 6 -4.54 21.79 -1.09
C SER A 6 -5.96 21.54 -1.60
N GLU A 7 -6.58 22.56 -2.20
CA GLU A 7 -7.89 22.42 -2.86
C GLU A 7 -7.85 21.35 -3.96
N GLN A 8 -6.73 21.23 -4.68
CA GLN A 8 -6.54 20.23 -5.73
C GLN A 8 -6.47 18.82 -5.17
N GLN A 9 -5.72 18.62 -4.07
CA GLN A 9 -5.62 17.33 -3.38
C GLN A 9 -6.95 16.91 -2.75
N THR A 10 -7.68 17.87 -2.17
CA THR A 10 -9.03 17.61 -1.66
C THR A 10 -9.98 17.21 -2.78
N ALA A 11 -9.96 17.91 -3.93
CA ALA A 11 -10.77 17.55 -5.09
C ALA A 11 -10.39 16.19 -5.67
N LEU A 12 -9.10 15.81 -5.66
CA LEU A 12 -8.64 14.47 -6.05
C LEU A 12 -9.24 13.41 -5.13
N GLN A 13 -9.13 13.58 -3.80
CA GLN A 13 -9.74 12.65 -2.83
C GLN A 13 -11.26 12.53 -3.01
N ASP A 14 -11.96 13.65 -3.20
CA ASP A 14 -13.42 13.65 -3.39
C ASP A 14 -13.82 12.88 -4.65
N ASN A 15 -13.09 13.04 -5.75
CA ASN A 15 -13.35 12.31 -7.00
C ASN A 15 -13.09 10.81 -6.84
N VAL A 16 -11.96 10.44 -6.23
CA VAL A 16 -11.61 9.03 -5.97
C VAL A 16 -12.62 8.39 -5.02
N ASN A 17 -12.97 9.05 -3.91
CA ASN A 17 -13.96 8.54 -2.96
C ASN A 17 -15.32 8.33 -3.62
N ARG A 18 -15.79 9.28 -4.44
CA ARG A 18 -17.06 9.16 -5.19
C ARG A 18 -17.06 7.95 -6.12
N PHE A 19 -15.97 7.77 -6.87
CA PHE A 19 -15.79 6.60 -7.73
C PHE A 19 -15.83 5.31 -6.93
N LEU A 20 -15.07 5.23 -5.83
CA LEU A 20 -14.99 4.03 -4.99
C LEU A 20 -16.30 3.70 -4.29
N GLN A 21 -17.07 4.70 -3.85
CA GLN A 21 -18.41 4.50 -3.30
C GLN A 21 -19.35 3.85 -4.32
N GLU A 22 -19.21 4.20 -5.60
CA GLU A 22 -20.04 3.65 -6.68
C GLU A 22 -19.55 2.28 -7.17
N LYS A 23 -18.24 2.13 -7.41
CA LYS A 23 -17.66 0.96 -8.12
C LYS A 23 -17.04 -0.09 -7.18
N ALA A 24 -16.65 0.30 -5.98
CA ALA A 24 -16.05 -0.58 -4.98
C ALA A 24 -16.84 -0.57 -3.64
N PRO A 25 -18.19 -0.62 -3.63
CA PRO A 25 -18.94 -0.77 -2.40
C PRO A 25 -18.56 -2.10 -1.73
N LEU A 26 -18.81 -2.23 -0.42
CA LEU A 26 -18.44 -3.42 0.35
C LEU A 26 -18.95 -4.73 -0.26
N GLU A 27 -20.16 -4.72 -0.86
CA GLU A 27 -20.69 -5.85 -1.60
C GLU A 27 -19.77 -6.31 -2.73
N ARG A 28 -19.24 -5.38 -3.52
CA ARG A 28 -18.32 -5.69 -4.62
C ARG A 28 -16.98 -6.23 -4.11
N VAL A 29 -16.47 -5.65 -3.01
CA VAL A 29 -15.25 -6.12 -2.33
C VAL A 29 -15.46 -7.53 -1.77
N ARG A 30 -16.62 -7.79 -1.17
CA ARG A 30 -17.01 -9.13 -0.68
C ARG A 30 -17.04 -10.15 -1.81
N GLN A 31 -17.70 -9.83 -2.92
CA GLN A 31 -17.75 -10.69 -4.10
C GLN A 31 -16.34 -11.03 -4.59
N TYR A 32 -15.46 -10.03 -4.76
CA TYR A 32 -14.06 -10.24 -5.14
C TYR A 32 -13.34 -11.24 -4.21
N SER A 33 -13.49 -11.04 -2.90
CA SER A 33 -12.86 -11.85 -1.87
C SER A 33 -13.39 -13.29 -1.80
N GLU A 34 -14.70 -13.49 -1.98
CA GLU A 34 -15.34 -14.81 -1.93
C GLU A 34 -15.09 -15.63 -3.19
N GLU A 35 -15.16 -15.00 -4.35
CA GLU A 35 -14.90 -15.63 -5.66
C GLU A 35 -13.39 -15.84 -5.89
N GLN A 36 -12.52 -15.30 -5.04
CA GLN A 36 -11.06 -15.35 -5.16
C GLN A 36 -10.60 -14.90 -6.55
N GLN A 37 -11.19 -13.80 -7.03
CA GLN A 37 -10.83 -13.21 -8.31
C GLN A 37 -9.35 -12.82 -8.31
N GLU A 38 -8.65 -13.10 -9.40
CA GLU A 38 -7.24 -12.71 -9.54
C GLU A 38 -7.08 -11.19 -9.65
N ARG A 39 -8.00 -10.54 -10.38
CA ARG A 39 -8.01 -9.09 -10.59
C ARG A 39 -9.44 -8.55 -10.49
N ALA A 40 -9.61 -7.36 -9.92
CA ALA A 40 -10.83 -6.57 -9.98
C ALA A 40 -10.74 -5.61 -11.18
N ALA A 41 -10.87 -6.16 -12.41
CA ALA A 41 -10.64 -5.41 -13.65
C ALA A 41 -11.54 -4.18 -13.76
N ASP A 42 -12.82 -4.32 -13.40
CA ASP A 42 -13.81 -3.23 -13.40
C ASP A 42 -13.41 -2.05 -12.50
N ILE A 43 -12.81 -2.33 -11.36
CA ILE A 43 -12.29 -1.29 -10.45
C ILE A 43 -11.02 -0.69 -11.02
N TRP A 44 -10.08 -1.54 -11.48
CA TRP A 44 -8.82 -1.06 -12.03
C TRP A 44 -9.01 -0.20 -13.26
N ASP A 45 -9.83 -0.63 -14.21
CA ASP A 45 -10.14 0.12 -15.43
C ASP A 45 -10.70 1.51 -15.11
N GLY A 46 -11.57 1.63 -14.11
CA GLY A 46 -12.06 2.92 -13.67
C GLY A 46 -11.02 3.80 -12.97
N LEU A 47 -10.06 3.20 -12.23
CA LEU A 47 -8.92 3.95 -11.69
C LEU A 47 -8.00 4.43 -12.82
N VAL A 48 -7.86 3.66 -13.89
CA VAL A 48 -7.15 4.06 -15.11
C VAL A 48 -7.87 5.23 -15.80
N GLU A 49 -9.19 5.17 -15.95
CA GLU A 49 -10.00 6.27 -16.51
C GLU A 49 -9.87 7.57 -15.70
N LEU A 50 -9.64 7.47 -14.39
CA LEU A 50 -9.34 8.62 -13.52
C LEU A 50 -7.88 9.12 -13.65
N GLY A 51 -7.03 8.45 -14.44
CA GLY A 51 -5.63 8.80 -14.63
C GLY A 51 -4.71 8.41 -13.47
N LEU A 52 -5.17 7.57 -12.53
CA LEU A 52 -4.40 7.28 -11.31
C LEU A 52 -3.07 6.53 -11.54
N PRO A 53 -2.91 5.65 -12.54
CA PRO A 53 -1.59 5.07 -12.84
C PRO A 53 -0.54 6.07 -13.31
N ALA A 54 -0.98 7.23 -13.82
CA ALA A 54 -0.11 8.28 -14.36
C ALA A 54 0.37 9.29 -13.32
N LEU A 55 -0.11 9.21 -12.06
CA LEU A 55 0.07 10.27 -11.04
C LEU A 55 1.53 10.69 -10.85
N LEU A 56 2.44 9.74 -10.62
CA LEU A 56 3.86 10.01 -10.32
C LEU A 56 4.76 10.03 -11.56
N ILE A 57 4.20 9.79 -12.74
CA ILE A 57 4.97 9.71 -13.99
C ILE A 57 5.11 11.11 -14.57
N PRO A 58 6.34 11.52 -15.02
CA PRO A 58 6.54 12.80 -15.67
C PRO A 58 5.72 12.97 -16.95
N GLU A 59 5.31 14.22 -17.24
CA GLU A 59 4.51 14.59 -18.43
C GLU A 59 5.13 14.11 -19.74
N ARG A 60 6.47 14.12 -19.85
CA ARG A 60 7.21 13.62 -21.03
C ARG A 60 6.97 12.16 -21.35
N TYR A 61 6.48 11.36 -20.39
CA TYR A 61 6.12 9.95 -20.53
C TYR A 61 4.59 9.74 -20.50
N GLY A 62 3.80 10.81 -20.67
CA GLY A 62 2.35 10.75 -20.66
C GLY A 62 1.74 10.73 -19.24
N GLY A 63 2.52 11.08 -18.24
CA GLY A 63 2.08 11.19 -16.85
C GLY A 63 1.46 12.55 -16.47
N ILE A 64 1.12 12.69 -15.19
CA ILE A 64 0.53 13.90 -14.60
C ILE A 64 1.57 14.67 -13.74
N GLU A 65 2.64 14.01 -13.34
CA GLU A 65 3.77 14.58 -12.58
C GLU A 65 3.36 15.20 -11.23
N LEU A 66 2.50 14.49 -10.49
CA LEU A 66 2.10 14.87 -9.14
C LEU A 66 3.10 14.37 -8.08
N ALA A 67 2.97 14.88 -6.85
CA ALA A 67 3.84 14.57 -5.73
C ALA A 67 3.46 13.27 -4.99
N ALA A 68 4.37 12.76 -4.16
CA ALA A 68 4.11 11.59 -3.30
C ALA A 68 2.92 11.82 -2.35
N LEU A 69 2.66 13.06 -1.92
CA LEU A 69 1.50 13.40 -1.10
C LEU A 69 0.17 13.15 -1.83
N ASP A 70 0.11 13.39 -3.14
CA ASP A 70 -1.09 13.13 -3.96
C ASP A 70 -1.36 11.62 -4.06
N ALA A 71 -0.31 10.82 -4.26
CA ALA A 71 -0.42 9.35 -4.25
C ALA A 71 -0.83 8.82 -2.87
N ALA A 72 -0.33 9.41 -1.77
CA ALA A 72 -0.74 9.08 -0.42
C ALA A 72 -2.22 9.41 -0.16
N ALA A 73 -2.71 10.55 -0.68
CA ALA A 73 -4.12 10.93 -0.61
C ALA A 73 -5.03 9.91 -1.34
N VAL A 74 -4.59 9.37 -2.48
CA VAL A 74 -5.28 8.28 -3.18
C VAL A 74 -5.24 6.98 -2.36
N CYS A 75 -4.07 6.61 -1.79
CA CYS A 75 -3.95 5.41 -0.96
C CYS A 75 -4.84 5.46 0.29
N GLU A 76 -5.04 6.64 0.89
CA GLU A 76 -5.98 6.83 1.99
C GLU A 76 -7.42 6.50 1.55
N CYS A 77 -7.84 6.96 0.36
CA CYS A 77 -9.15 6.59 -0.21
C CYS A 77 -9.27 5.09 -0.47
N LEU A 78 -8.23 4.46 -1.06
CA LEU A 78 -8.23 3.01 -1.32
C LEU A 78 -8.34 2.20 -0.02
N GLY A 79 -7.66 2.62 1.04
CA GLY A 79 -7.75 2.01 2.36
C GLY A 79 -9.12 2.19 3.01
N ARG A 80 -9.72 3.38 2.89
CA ARG A 80 -11.07 3.66 3.36
C ARG A 80 -12.11 2.71 2.78
N HIS A 81 -11.96 2.32 1.51
CA HIS A 81 -12.86 1.42 0.80
C HIS A 81 -12.35 -0.03 0.72
N VAL A 82 -11.24 -0.40 1.39
CA VAL A 82 -10.56 -1.71 1.29
C VAL A 82 -10.46 -2.22 -0.15
N THR A 83 -10.16 -1.30 -1.06
CA THR A 83 -10.23 -1.51 -2.50
C THR A 83 -9.21 -2.55 -2.98
N PRO A 84 -9.63 -3.60 -3.70
CA PRO A 84 -8.71 -4.49 -4.38
C PRO A 84 -8.19 -3.82 -5.67
N SER A 85 -6.92 -3.46 -5.71
CA SER A 85 -6.28 -2.87 -6.89
C SER A 85 -4.76 -3.03 -6.83
N PRO A 86 -4.07 -3.11 -7.98
CA PRO A 86 -2.61 -3.14 -8.04
C PRO A 86 -1.99 -1.73 -7.99
N PHE A 87 -2.70 -0.73 -7.45
CA PHE A 87 -2.27 0.67 -7.45
C PHE A 87 -0.88 0.83 -6.81
N LEU A 88 -0.64 0.19 -5.66
CA LEU A 88 0.63 0.32 -4.94
C LEU A 88 1.82 -0.08 -5.82
N SER A 89 1.79 -1.28 -6.38
CA SER A 89 2.91 -1.80 -7.16
C SER A 89 3.00 -1.16 -8.54
N THR A 90 1.86 -0.90 -9.19
CA THR A 90 1.80 -0.40 -10.57
C THR A 90 1.98 1.11 -10.65
N ALA A 91 1.26 1.88 -9.84
CA ALA A 91 1.24 3.33 -9.94
C ALA A 91 2.31 4.04 -9.09
N VAL A 92 2.90 3.32 -8.11
CA VAL A 92 3.88 3.91 -7.18
C VAL A 92 5.23 3.22 -7.27
N LEU A 93 5.32 1.93 -6.90
CA LEU A 93 6.62 1.27 -6.73
C LEU A 93 7.37 1.12 -8.07
N ALA A 94 6.69 0.65 -9.13
CA ALA A 94 7.31 0.44 -10.42
C ALA A 94 7.76 1.75 -11.09
N PRO A 95 6.92 2.81 -11.20
CA PRO A 95 7.36 4.10 -11.74
C PRO A 95 8.53 4.69 -10.96
N THR A 96 8.49 4.66 -9.62
CA THR A 96 9.57 5.16 -8.77
C THR A 96 10.89 4.41 -9.06
N ALA A 97 10.85 3.08 -9.15
CA ALA A 97 12.01 2.27 -9.46
C ALA A 97 12.58 2.58 -10.85
N ILE A 98 11.71 2.69 -11.86
CA ILE A 98 12.10 2.93 -13.24
C ILE A 98 12.66 4.34 -13.41
N LEU A 99 12.10 5.35 -12.73
CA LEU A 99 12.60 6.73 -12.75
C LEU A 99 13.97 6.85 -12.09
N LEU A 100 14.20 6.16 -10.97
CA LEU A 100 15.44 6.26 -10.20
C LEU A 100 16.57 5.39 -10.75
N ALA A 101 16.26 4.21 -11.26
CA ALA A 101 17.25 3.19 -11.64
C ALA A 101 17.18 2.76 -13.12
N GLY A 102 16.15 3.12 -13.87
CA GLY A 102 16.00 2.77 -15.27
C GLY A 102 16.83 3.67 -16.20
N SER A 103 17.40 3.08 -17.26
CA SER A 103 17.94 3.87 -18.37
C SER A 103 16.83 4.65 -19.09
N GLU A 104 17.21 5.66 -19.86
CA GLU A 104 16.25 6.43 -20.68
C GLU A 104 15.44 5.53 -21.62
N GLU A 105 16.06 4.48 -22.18
CA GLU A 105 15.38 3.50 -23.01
C GLU A 105 14.32 2.72 -22.21
N GLN A 106 14.66 2.28 -20.99
CA GLN A 106 13.73 1.59 -20.09
C GLN A 106 12.60 2.50 -19.63
N GLN A 107 12.90 3.76 -19.30
CA GLN A 107 11.88 4.76 -18.96
C GLN A 107 10.91 4.97 -20.13
N ASN A 108 11.41 5.15 -21.35
CA ASN A 108 10.58 5.30 -22.57
C ASN A 108 9.75 4.06 -22.89
N GLN A 109 10.24 2.86 -22.52
CA GLN A 109 9.53 1.60 -22.75
C GLN A 109 8.38 1.38 -21.77
N TYR A 110 8.60 1.59 -20.48
CA TYR A 110 7.66 1.16 -19.44
C TYR A 110 6.74 2.27 -18.92
N LEU A 111 7.25 3.49 -18.75
CA LEU A 111 6.45 4.55 -18.11
C LEU A 111 5.20 4.94 -18.90
N PRO A 112 5.23 5.08 -20.25
CA PRO A 112 4.01 5.35 -21.02
C PRO A 112 2.97 4.23 -20.92
N GLU A 113 3.39 2.96 -20.88
CA GLU A 113 2.49 1.83 -20.78
C GLU A 113 1.82 1.75 -19.39
N ILE A 114 2.56 2.12 -18.33
CA ILE A 114 2.00 2.24 -16.97
C ILE A 114 1.01 3.41 -16.93
N ALA A 115 1.40 4.59 -17.43
CA ALA A 115 0.55 5.78 -17.43
C ALA A 115 -0.78 5.57 -18.16
N ALA A 116 -0.74 4.82 -19.28
CA ALA A 116 -1.93 4.46 -20.05
C ALA A 116 -2.76 3.32 -19.42
N GLY A 117 -2.26 2.67 -18.36
CA GLY A 117 -2.92 1.51 -17.73
C GLY A 117 -2.83 0.23 -18.55
N ASN A 118 -1.98 0.17 -19.58
CA ASN A 118 -1.82 -0.98 -20.47
C ASN A 118 -1.06 -2.14 -19.82
N THR A 119 -0.37 -1.90 -18.72
CA THR A 119 0.42 -2.90 -18.01
C THR A 119 0.32 -2.72 -16.50
N THR A 120 0.42 -3.82 -15.76
CA THR A 120 0.44 -3.84 -14.30
C THR A 120 1.74 -4.43 -13.79
N PHE A 121 2.13 -4.02 -12.59
CA PHE A 121 3.32 -4.51 -11.91
C PHE A 121 2.97 -5.13 -10.56
N GLY A 122 3.63 -6.26 -10.26
CA GLY A 122 3.76 -6.80 -8.91
C GLY A 122 5.12 -6.44 -8.33
N ALA A 123 5.28 -6.51 -7.01
CA ALA A 123 6.53 -6.13 -6.34
C ALA A 123 7.06 -7.23 -5.41
N ALA A 124 8.26 -7.71 -5.72
CA ALA A 124 8.99 -8.76 -5.00
C ALA A 124 10.15 -8.14 -4.21
N LEU A 125 9.83 -7.41 -3.13
CA LEU A 125 10.78 -6.60 -2.34
C LEU A 125 10.92 -7.09 -0.88
N SER A 126 10.18 -8.13 -0.48
CA SER A 126 10.09 -8.54 0.93
C SER A 126 11.42 -9.05 1.51
N GLU A 127 12.27 -9.65 0.69
CA GLU A 127 13.59 -10.14 1.09
C GLU A 127 14.49 -8.99 1.52
N ALA A 128 14.40 -7.84 0.85
CA ALA A 128 15.15 -6.63 1.21
C ALA A 128 14.71 -6.05 2.58
N THR A 129 13.52 -6.38 3.05
CA THR A 129 13.02 -6.00 4.38
C THR A 129 13.15 -7.10 5.42
N GLY A 130 13.91 -8.15 5.14
CA GLY A 130 14.25 -9.20 6.09
C GLY A 130 13.18 -10.25 6.31
N ALA A 131 12.38 -10.58 5.29
CA ALA A 131 11.23 -11.47 5.42
C ALA A 131 11.60 -12.88 5.92
N ARG A 132 12.57 -13.56 5.29
CA ARG A 132 12.99 -14.91 5.68
C ARG A 132 14.43 -15.21 5.24
N ARG A 133 15.12 -16.04 6.00
CA ARG A 133 16.51 -16.44 5.70
C ARG A 133 16.65 -17.44 4.55
N ASP A 134 15.60 -18.21 4.24
CA ASP A 134 15.57 -19.22 3.19
C ASP A 134 15.00 -18.69 1.86
N ALA A 135 14.72 -17.41 1.79
CA ALA A 135 14.37 -16.68 0.59
C ALA A 135 15.55 -15.85 0.10
N GLY A 136 15.47 -15.38 -1.11
CA GLY A 136 16.46 -14.53 -1.76
C GLY A 136 16.54 -14.83 -3.23
N VAL A 137 16.80 -13.78 -4.01
CA VAL A 137 16.92 -13.83 -5.46
C VAL A 137 18.33 -13.43 -5.83
N VAL A 138 19.06 -14.30 -6.51
CA VAL A 138 20.43 -14.04 -6.95
C VAL A 138 20.44 -13.80 -8.45
N ALA A 139 21.06 -12.70 -8.87
CA ALA A 139 21.27 -12.36 -10.27
C ALA A 139 22.66 -12.81 -10.75
N THR A 140 22.71 -13.57 -11.85
CA THR A 140 23.95 -13.99 -12.50
C THR A 140 23.74 -14.01 -14.02
N ASP A 141 24.62 -13.35 -14.77
CA ASP A 141 24.57 -13.30 -16.24
C ASP A 141 23.18 -12.92 -16.79
N SER A 142 22.54 -11.87 -16.26
CA SER A 142 21.20 -11.40 -16.61
C SER A 142 20.10 -12.45 -16.41
N LYS A 143 20.29 -13.38 -15.49
CA LYS A 143 19.30 -14.37 -15.08
C LYS A 143 19.13 -14.37 -13.56
N LEU A 144 17.88 -14.58 -13.15
CA LEU A 144 17.54 -14.72 -11.73
C LEU A 144 17.40 -16.19 -11.35
N ASN A 145 17.87 -16.52 -10.16
CA ASN A 145 17.69 -17.79 -9.48
C ASN A 145 17.30 -17.56 -8.02
N GLY A 146 16.48 -18.44 -7.47
CA GLY A 146 16.04 -18.37 -6.09
C GLY A 146 14.56 -18.14 -5.95
N LYS A 147 14.16 -17.47 -4.87
CA LYS A 147 12.74 -17.35 -4.51
C LYS A 147 12.46 -16.01 -3.84
N ALA A 148 11.42 -15.32 -4.31
CA ALA A 148 10.81 -14.17 -3.66
C ALA A 148 9.53 -14.58 -2.94
N LEU A 149 9.36 -14.12 -1.69
CA LEU A 149 8.18 -14.36 -0.86
C LEU A 149 7.37 -13.09 -0.68
N PHE A 150 6.07 -13.26 -0.40
CA PHE A 150 5.14 -12.16 -0.13
C PHE A 150 5.12 -11.09 -1.21
N VAL A 151 5.22 -11.55 -2.47
CA VAL A 151 5.15 -10.67 -3.65
C VAL A 151 3.80 -9.96 -3.67
N ILE A 152 3.83 -8.63 -3.66
CA ILE A 152 2.64 -7.79 -3.66
C ILE A 152 2.04 -7.78 -5.07
N ASP A 153 0.70 -7.78 -5.18
CA ASP A 153 -0.03 -7.75 -6.45
C ASP A 153 0.44 -8.86 -7.42
N ILE A 154 0.41 -10.11 -6.92
CA ILE A 154 0.99 -11.29 -7.58
C ILE A 154 0.40 -11.59 -8.97
N HIS A 155 -0.82 -11.13 -9.27
CA HIS A 155 -1.47 -11.31 -10.57
C HIS A 155 -1.24 -10.11 -11.48
N SER A 156 0.01 -9.83 -11.80
CA SER A 156 0.44 -8.68 -12.63
C SER A 156 1.12 -9.13 -13.92
N ASP A 157 1.25 -8.22 -14.87
CA ASP A 157 1.85 -8.48 -16.17
C ASP A 157 3.37 -8.49 -16.12
N ASN A 158 3.95 -7.72 -15.17
CA ASN A 158 5.38 -7.64 -14.91
C ASN A 158 5.64 -7.65 -13.40
N TYR A 159 6.88 -7.96 -13.02
CA TYR A 159 7.33 -7.92 -11.63
C TYR A 159 8.57 -7.05 -11.48
N LEU A 160 8.54 -6.15 -10.51
CA LEU A 160 9.70 -5.46 -9.97
C LEU A 160 10.32 -6.36 -8.89
N VAL A 161 11.55 -6.79 -9.09
CA VAL A 161 12.24 -7.76 -8.21
C VAL A 161 13.52 -7.17 -7.66
N ALA A 162 13.71 -7.20 -6.36
CA ALA A 162 15.00 -6.90 -5.72
C ALA A 162 15.83 -8.19 -5.57
N ASP A 163 17.11 -8.14 -5.95
CA ASP A 163 18.04 -9.23 -5.69
C ASP A 163 18.81 -9.06 -4.36
N THR A 164 19.63 -10.04 -4.02
CA THR A 164 20.45 -10.05 -2.77
C THR A 164 21.52 -8.97 -2.74
N ASP A 165 21.85 -8.37 -3.89
CA ASP A 165 22.80 -7.26 -4.02
C ASP A 165 22.08 -5.90 -4.01
N ASN A 166 20.77 -5.87 -3.67
CA ASN A 166 19.88 -4.70 -3.68
C ASN A 166 19.68 -4.06 -5.07
N ARG A 167 19.90 -4.79 -6.14
CA ARG A 167 19.61 -4.33 -7.50
C ARG A 167 18.17 -4.63 -7.86
N LEU A 168 17.59 -3.77 -8.67
CA LEU A 168 16.22 -3.91 -9.16
C LEU A 168 16.20 -4.49 -10.58
N HIS A 169 15.23 -5.38 -10.80
CA HIS A 169 15.02 -6.06 -12.08
C HIS A 169 13.55 -6.02 -12.47
N ILE A 170 13.29 -5.99 -13.78
CA ILE A 170 11.94 -6.15 -14.34
C ILE A 170 11.87 -7.52 -15.03
N ILE A 171 10.81 -8.28 -14.71
CA ILE A 171 10.54 -9.60 -15.26
C ILE A 171 9.09 -9.67 -15.75
N PRO A 172 8.85 -9.99 -17.05
CA PRO A 172 7.51 -10.30 -17.52
C PRO A 172 6.95 -11.55 -16.85
N SER A 173 5.64 -11.59 -16.63
CA SER A 173 4.96 -12.72 -15.95
C SER A 173 5.02 -14.02 -16.74
N ASP A 174 5.27 -13.97 -18.05
CA ASP A 174 5.41 -15.10 -18.97
C ASP A 174 6.87 -15.52 -19.21
N ALA A 175 7.83 -14.95 -18.45
CA ALA A 175 9.25 -15.25 -18.62
C ALA A 175 9.57 -16.73 -18.39
N ASN A 176 10.44 -17.30 -19.23
CA ASN A 176 10.88 -18.68 -19.08
C ASN A 176 11.55 -18.91 -17.71
N GLY A 177 11.23 -20.04 -17.06
CA GLY A 177 11.83 -20.41 -15.76
C GLY A 177 11.17 -19.74 -14.57
N LEU A 178 10.08 -18.98 -14.78
CA LEU A 178 9.29 -18.38 -13.72
C LEU A 178 8.18 -19.34 -13.26
N THR A 179 8.02 -19.48 -11.96
CA THR A 179 6.86 -20.15 -11.34
C THR A 179 6.21 -19.22 -10.35
N ILE A 180 4.92 -18.95 -10.53
CA ILE A 180 4.13 -18.01 -9.72
C ILE A 180 3.13 -18.83 -8.90
N ASN A 181 3.16 -18.66 -7.59
CA ASN A 181 2.27 -19.34 -6.66
C ASN A 181 1.53 -18.31 -5.80
N THR A 182 0.21 -18.25 -5.91
CA THR A 182 -0.61 -17.43 -5.00
C THR A 182 -0.59 -18.05 -3.60
N LEU A 183 -0.33 -17.24 -2.58
CA LEU A 183 -0.31 -17.67 -1.19
C LEU A 183 -1.67 -17.41 -0.53
N PRO A 184 -2.18 -18.37 0.27
CA PRO A 184 -3.38 -18.15 1.07
C PRO A 184 -3.08 -17.09 2.15
N GLN A 185 -3.94 -16.08 2.24
CA GLN A 185 -3.80 -15.02 3.21
C GLN A 185 -5.14 -14.60 3.82
N ILE A 186 -5.07 -13.87 4.93
CA ILE A 186 -6.25 -13.42 5.67
C ILE A 186 -6.93 -12.24 4.95
N ASP A 187 -6.15 -11.27 4.46
CA ASP A 187 -6.68 -10.18 3.63
C ASP A 187 -6.78 -10.59 2.17
N ARG A 188 -7.95 -11.09 1.77
CA ARG A 188 -8.20 -11.52 0.39
C ARG A 188 -8.40 -10.37 -0.60
N THR A 189 -8.35 -9.13 -0.15
CA THR A 189 -8.48 -7.94 -1.02
C THR A 189 -7.14 -7.47 -1.58
N ARG A 190 -6.02 -8.06 -1.12
CA ARG A 190 -4.67 -7.85 -1.67
C ARG A 190 -3.99 -9.20 -1.88
N PRO A 191 -4.03 -9.76 -3.11
CA PRO A 191 -3.39 -11.03 -3.39
C PRO A 191 -1.87 -10.92 -3.28
N ILE A 192 -1.27 -11.86 -2.54
CA ILE A 192 0.19 -12.02 -2.45
C ILE A 192 0.61 -13.40 -2.90
N GLY A 193 1.88 -13.53 -3.23
CA GLY A 193 2.39 -14.79 -3.72
C GLY A 193 3.85 -15.06 -3.42
N GLU A 194 4.29 -16.16 -3.96
CA GLU A 194 5.67 -16.60 -4.05
C GLU A 194 6.06 -16.68 -5.52
N ILE A 195 7.22 -16.21 -5.88
CA ILE A 195 7.80 -16.39 -7.21
C ILE A 195 9.11 -17.17 -7.08
N ILE A 196 9.22 -18.25 -7.86
CA ILE A 196 10.42 -19.07 -7.96
C ILE A 196 11.07 -18.79 -9.31
N PHE A 197 12.36 -18.49 -9.29
CA PHE A 197 13.19 -18.18 -10.46
C PHE A 197 14.15 -19.35 -10.69
N ASN A 198 14.17 -19.86 -11.92
CA ASN A 198 15.08 -20.90 -12.36
C ASN A 198 15.73 -20.49 -13.70
N ASN A 199 16.89 -19.85 -13.62
CA ASN A 199 17.57 -19.23 -14.76
C ASN A 199 16.64 -18.30 -15.56
N THR A 200 15.76 -17.58 -14.86
CA THR A 200 14.76 -16.69 -15.44
C THR A 200 15.44 -15.45 -16.02
N PRO A 201 15.29 -15.15 -17.32
CA PRO A 201 15.82 -13.92 -17.91
C PRO A 201 15.23 -12.70 -17.21
N ALA A 202 16.09 -11.71 -16.92
CA ALA A 202 15.67 -10.49 -16.23
C ALA A 202 16.34 -9.26 -16.86
N ILE A 203 15.62 -8.15 -16.84
CA ILE A 203 16.10 -6.84 -17.28
C ILE A 203 16.51 -6.07 -16.03
N ALA A 204 17.81 -5.90 -15.81
CA ALA A 204 18.32 -5.09 -14.71
C ALA A 204 18.02 -3.60 -14.96
N LEU A 205 17.59 -2.88 -13.93
CA LEU A 205 17.57 -1.43 -13.90
C LEU A 205 19.01 -0.96 -13.60
N VAL A 206 19.64 -0.26 -14.54
CA VAL A 206 21.11 -0.14 -14.59
C VAL A 206 21.68 1.18 -14.06
N ALA A 207 20.85 2.14 -13.72
CA ALA A 207 21.31 3.47 -13.30
C ALA A 207 21.63 3.56 -11.78
N ASP A 208 21.27 2.56 -10.97
CA ASP A 208 21.57 2.52 -9.55
C ASP A 208 22.75 1.59 -9.25
N ASP A 209 23.82 2.14 -8.72
CA ASP A 209 25.08 1.42 -8.42
C ASP A 209 25.21 0.97 -6.95
N GLN A 210 24.31 1.41 -6.02
CA GLN A 210 24.46 1.14 -4.58
C GLN A 210 23.17 0.78 -3.82
N GLY A 211 22.08 0.46 -4.52
CA GLY A 211 20.79 0.10 -3.89
C GLY A 211 20.05 1.29 -3.29
N SER A 212 20.41 2.52 -3.64
CA SER A 212 19.70 3.72 -3.18
C SER A 212 18.27 3.78 -3.73
N ALA A 213 18.07 3.38 -4.96
CA ALA A 213 16.75 3.31 -5.59
C ALA A 213 15.83 2.31 -4.87
N LEU A 214 16.33 1.12 -4.49
CA LEU A 214 15.56 0.16 -3.73
C LEU A 214 15.08 0.74 -2.39
N ARG A 215 15.96 1.47 -1.68
CA ARG A 215 15.59 2.13 -0.43
C ARG A 215 14.46 3.14 -0.65
N SER A 216 14.58 4.02 -1.64
CA SER A 216 13.56 5.01 -1.97
C SER A 216 12.22 4.36 -2.36
N VAL A 217 12.25 3.26 -3.12
CA VAL A 217 11.06 2.46 -3.45
C VAL A 217 10.40 1.88 -2.21
N ILE A 218 11.18 1.36 -1.26
CA ILE A 218 10.66 0.83 0.00
C ILE A 218 10.05 1.97 0.83
N ASP A 219 10.71 3.12 0.92
CA ASP A 219 10.27 4.25 1.74
C ASP A 219 8.96 4.85 1.22
N ILE A 220 8.83 5.12 -0.07
CA ILE A 220 7.55 5.57 -0.65
C ILE A 220 6.46 4.50 -0.48
N GLY A 221 6.80 3.22 -0.65
CA GLY A 221 5.87 2.11 -0.42
C GLY A 221 5.36 2.05 1.03
N ARG A 222 6.24 2.27 2.01
CA ARG A 222 5.88 2.36 3.44
C ARG A 222 4.90 3.49 3.73
N ILE A 223 5.12 4.65 3.12
CA ILE A 223 4.23 5.81 3.24
C ILE A 223 2.86 5.50 2.63
N MET A 224 2.80 4.88 1.45
CA MET A 224 1.53 4.50 0.82
C MET A 224 0.74 3.47 1.66
N ILE A 225 1.44 2.48 2.24
CA ILE A 225 0.82 1.50 3.15
C ILE A 225 0.33 2.17 4.44
N ALA A 226 1.07 3.15 4.96
CA ALA A 226 0.64 3.96 6.09
C ALA A 226 -0.63 4.77 5.76
N ALA A 227 -0.72 5.34 4.55
CA ALA A 227 -1.90 6.04 4.05
C ALA A 227 -3.13 5.12 3.93
N ASP A 228 -2.97 3.93 3.34
CA ASP A 228 -4.02 2.89 3.28
C ASP A 228 -4.50 2.51 4.70
N THR A 229 -3.58 2.38 5.66
CA THR A 229 -3.91 2.11 7.06
C THR A 229 -4.67 3.25 7.73
N LEU A 230 -4.31 4.50 7.44
CA LEU A 230 -5.01 5.68 7.94
C LEU A 230 -6.44 5.72 7.43
N GLY A 231 -6.65 5.52 6.12
CA GLY A 231 -7.98 5.47 5.51
C GLY A 231 -8.84 4.34 6.08
N ALA A 232 -8.26 3.15 6.23
CA ALA A 232 -8.93 2.01 6.85
C ALA A 232 -9.33 2.30 8.32
N SER A 233 -8.44 2.96 9.08
CA SER A 233 -8.70 3.34 10.47
C SER A 233 -9.81 4.37 10.58
N GLN A 234 -9.83 5.37 9.69
CA GLN A 234 -10.88 6.38 9.65
C GLN A 234 -12.25 5.73 9.38
N GLU A 235 -12.33 4.83 8.41
CA GLU A 235 -13.59 4.13 8.11
C GLU A 235 -14.08 3.29 9.28
N MET A 236 -13.19 2.59 9.99
CA MET A 236 -13.56 1.80 11.17
C MET A 236 -14.07 2.69 12.32
N LEU A 237 -13.53 3.90 12.48
CA LEU A 237 -14.04 4.89 13.43
C LEU A 237 -15.43 5.38 13.01
N ASP A 238 -15.61 5.76 11.76
CA ASP A 238 -16.89 6.28 11.23
C ASP A 238 -18.00 5.24 11.38
N GLN A 239 -17.74 3.97 11.01
CA GLN A 239 -18.68 2.86 11.22
C GLN A 239 -18.98 2.63 12.70
N SER A 240 -17.98 2.75 13.59
CA SER A 240 -18.19 2.60 15.04
C SER A 240 -19.09 3.68 15.60
N VAL A 241 -18.91 4.93 15.18
CA VAL A 241 -19.75 6.06 15.58
C VAL A 241 -21.18 5.87 15.08
N GLN A 242 -21.34 5.53 13.79
CA GLN A 242 -22.66 5.27 13.22
C GLN A 242 -23.38 4.13 13.95
N TYR A 243 -22.72 2.98 14.12
CA TYR A 243 -23.28 1.84 14.83
C TYR A 243 -23.68 2.21 16.27
N ALA A 244 -22.85 2.97 16.97
CA ALA A 244 -23.14 3.41 18.33
C ALA A 244 -24.36 4.33 18.41
N MET A 245 -24.61 5.15 17.39
CA MET A 245 -25.78 6.04 17.30
C MET A 245 -27.08 5.28 16.98
N GLU A 246 -27.01 4.13 16.33
CA GLU A 246 -28.15 3.32 15.92
C GLU A 246 -28.49 2.19 16.93
N ARG A 247 -27.45 1.51 17.43
CA ARG A 247 -27.61 0.33 18.33
C ARG A 247 -28.21 0.72 19.66
N ARG A 248 -29.26 0.04 20.07
CA ARG A 248 -29.94 0.27 21.37
C ARG A 248 -29.69 -0.89 22.34
N GLN A 249 -29.34 -0.54 23.55
CA GLN A 249 -29.29 -1.42 24.72
C GLN A 249 -29.75 -0.66 25.97
N PHE A 250 -30.37 -1.34 26.91
CA PHE A 250 -30.91 -0.70 28.11
C PHE A 250 -31.83 0.50 27.81
N ASN A 251 -32.70 0.36 26.78
CA ASN A 251 -33.66 1.34 26.30
C ASN A 251 -33.07 2.67 25.75
N ARG A 252 -31.78 2.72 25.44
CA ARG A 252 -31.11 3.89 24.85
C ARG A 252 -30.06 3.48 23.82
N VAL A 253 -29.64 4.43 22.97
CA VAL A 253 -28.52 4.20 22.04
C VAL A 253 -27.22 3.98 22.81
N ILE A 254 -26.35 3.08 22.32
CA ILE A 254 -25.10 2.78 23.04
C ILE A 254 -24.14 3.97 23.03
N ALA A 255 -24.23 4.89 22.08
CA ALA A 255 -23.50 6.16 22.08
C ALA A 255 -23.77 7.02 23.32
N SER A 256 -24.86 6.79 24.06
CA SER A 256 -25.14 7.51 25.30
C SER A 256 -24.27 7.05 26.50
N PHE A 257 -23.63 5.88 26.40
CA PHE A 257 -22.74 5.37 27.44
C PHE A 257 -21.34 5.98 27.34
N GLN A 258 -20.81 6.45 28.46
CA GLN A 258 -19.53 7.15 28.51
C GLN A 258 -18.37 6.28 28.02
N ALA A 259 -18.36 4.99 28.35
CA ALA A 259 -17.33 4.06 27.89
C ALA A 259 -17.26 3.96 26.36
N VAL A 260 -18.43 3.95 25.67
CA VAL A 260 -18.46 3.91 24.18
C VAL A 260 -17.97 5.22 23.59
N LYS A 261 -18.39 6.37 24.20
CA LYS A 261 -17.88 7.70 23.77
C LYS A 261 -16.36 7.81 23.90
N HIS A 262 -15.81 7.33 25.02
CA HIS A 262 -14.37 7.37 25.25
C HIS A 262 -13.61 6.52 24.22
N MET A 263 -14.07 5.30 23.93
CA MET A 263 -13.46 4.46 22.90
C MET A 263 -13.44 5.16 21.52
N CYS A 264 -14.54 5.77 21.10
CA CYS A 264 -14.57 6.52 19.83
C CYS A 264 -13.67 7.76 19.87
N ALA A 265 -13.65 8.49 20.98
CA ALA A 265 -12.79 9.67 21.15
C ALA A 265 -11.30 9.31 21.19
N GLU A 266 -10.92 8.20 21.82
CA GLU A 266 -9.54 7.69 21.83
C GLU A 266 -9.09 7.27 20.42
N MET A 267 -9.94 6.58 19.64
CA MET A 267 -9.64 6.29 18.25
C MET A 267 -9.41 7.57 17.44
N ALA A 268 -10.27 8.57 17.57
CA ALA A 268 -10.11 9.86 16.89
C ALA A 268 -8.83 10.58 17.30
N ALA A 269 -8.50 10.57 18.60
CA ALA A 269 -7.30 11.21 19.14
C ALA A 269 -5.99 10.60 18.64
N GLU A 270 -5.99 9.30 18.27
CA GLU A 270 -4.84 8.63 17.68
C GLU A 270 -4.77 8.84 16.13
N ILE A 271 -5.92 8.87 15.44
CA ILE A 271 -6.00 9.02 13.98
C ILE A 271 -5.56 10.42 13.55
N GLU A 272 -6.08 11.48 14.18
CA GLU A 272 -5.85 12.85 13.71
C GLU A 272 -4.38 13.29 13.71
N PRO A 273 -3.58 13.08 14.77
CA PRO A 273 -2.16 13.40 14.73
C PRO A 273 -1.39 12.56 13.70
N SER A 274 -1.82 11.30 13.49
CA SER A 274 -1.21 10.38 12.53
C SER A 274 -1.34 10.87 11.08
N ARG A 275 -2.41 11.59 10.76
CA ARG A 275 -2.64 12.22 9.46
C ARG A 275 -1.55 13.25 9.15
N ALA A 276 -1.25 14.13 10.10
CA ALA A 276 -0.20 15.14 9.94
C ALA A 276 1.19 14.51 9.79
N LEU A 277 1.47 13.45 10.56
CA LEU A 277 2.72 12.69 10.43
C LEU A 277 2.86 12.04 9.04
N LEU A 278 1.77 11.44 8.53
CA LEU A 278 1.75 10.84 7.19
C LEU A 278 2.00 11.89 6.10
N TRP A 279 1.29 13.01 6.14
CA TRP A 279 1.45 14.07 5.14
C TRP A 279 2.87 14.66 5.14
N TYR A 280 3.43 14.84 6.33
CA TYR A 280 4.82 15.28 6.44
C TYR A 280 5.79 14.25 5.84
N ALA A 281 5.62 12.96 6.15
CA ALA A 281 6.45 11.91 5.58
C ALA A 281 6.34 11.85 4.04
N ALA A 282 5.13 11.98 3.48
CA ALA A 282 4.94 12.02 2.04
C ALA A 282 5.59 13.27 1.40
N HIS A 283 5.48 14.43 2.05
CA HIS A 283 6.12 15.67 1.59
C HIS A 283 7.66 15.54 1.54
N THR A 284 8.28 14.86 2.51
CA THR A 284 9.75 14.71 2.53
C THR A 284 10.30 13.83 1.40
N ILE A 285 9.49 12.99 0.77
CA ILE A 285 9.93 12.21 -0.41
C ILE A 285 10.41 13.14 -1.54
N ASP A 286 9.68 14.23 -1.76
CA ASP A 286 9.91 15.13 -2.88
C ASP A 286 10.79 16.33 -2.48
N GLU A 287 10.65 16.86 -1.25
CA GLU A 287 11.21 18.13 -0.84
C GLU A 287 12.42 18.01 0.11
N ASP A 288 12.55 16.88 0.83
CA ASP A 288 13.65 16.65 1.78
C ASP A 288 14.10 15.17 1.76
N PRO A 289 14.80 14.74 0.70
CA PRO A 289 15.21 13.35 0.55
C PRO A 289 16.14 12.84 1.67
N GLU A 290 16.87 13.71 2.38
CA GLU A 290 17.74 13.33 3.49
C GLU A 290 16.93 12.86 4.71
N GLU A 291 15.78 13.47 4.96
CA GLU A 291 14.86 13.13 6.05
C GLU A 291 13.82 12.05 5.66
N SER A 292 13.66 11.77 4.36
CA SER A 292 12.57 10.94 3.83
C SER A 292 12.56 9.53 4.41
N HIS A 293 13.73 8.88 4.51
CA HIS A 293 13.87 7.53 5.07
C HIS A 293 13.39 7.45 6.52
N LEU A 294 13.84 8.38 7.36
CA LEU A 294 13.45 8.41 8.77
C LEU A 294 11.95 8.66 8.94
N ASN A 295 11.40 9.61 8.17
CA ASN A 295 9.97 9.94 8.21
C ASN A 295 9.09 8.81 7.66
N ALA A 296 9.53 8.08 6.63
CA ALA A 296 8.86 6.88 6.15
C ALA A 296 8.81 5.78 7.23
N CYS A 297 9.92 5.56 7.93
CA CYS A 297 9.98 4.63 9.06
C CYS A 297 9.02 5.05 10.19
N HIS A 298 9.01 6.33 10.57
CA HIS A 298 8.14 6.85 11.61
C HIS A 298 6.66 6.69 11.23
N ALA A 299 6.26 7.13 10.03
CA ALA A 299 4.88 7.04 9.57
C ALA A 299 4.39 5.58 9.53
N LYS A 300 5.18 4.68 8.95
CA LYS A 300 4.82 3.26 8.82
C LYS A 300 4.73 2.57 10.19
N ALA A 301 5.72 2.77 11.07
CA ALA A 301 5.73 2.14 12.39
C ALA A 301 4.57 2.66 13.26
N HIS A 302 4.35 3.98 13.29
CA HIS A 302 3.30 4.60 14.08
C HIS A 302 1.91 4.17 13.62
N LEU A 303 1.59 4.32 12.32
CA LEU A 303 0.29 3.94 11.76
C LEU A 303 0.01 2.45 11.85
N SER A 304 1.04 1.59 11.87
CA SER A 304 0.86 0.15 12.15
C SER A 304 0.28 -0.11 13.56
N GLU A 305 0.69 0.66 14.56
CA GLU A 305 0.18 0.54 15.93
C GLU A 305 -1.19 1.20 16.08
N VAL A 306 -1.35 2.41 15.55
CA VAL A 306 -2.64 3.13 15.56
C VAL A 306 -3.73 2.30 14.86
N GLY A 307 -3.45 1.76 13.67
CA GLY A 307 -4.38 0.88 12.96
C GLY A 307 -4.75 -0.35 13.79
N SER A 308 -3.76 -0.99 14.45
CA SER A 308 -4.01 -2.14 15.33
C SER A 308 -4.87 -1.78 16.54
N PHE A 309 -4.66 -0.61 17.13
CA PHE A 309 -5.48 -0.09 18.22
C PHE A 309 -6.91 0.19 17.76
N VAL A 310 -7.06 0.92 16.66
CA VAL A 310 -8.37 1.28 16.07
C VAL A 310 -9.15 0.02 15.68
N GLY A 311 -8.52 -0.93 14.99
CA GLY A 311 -9.17 -2.18 14.58
C GLY A 311 -9.73 -2.97 15.76
N LYS A 312 -8.96 -3.10 16.85
CA LYS A 312 -9.41 -3.78 18.08
C LYS A 312 -10.55 -3.01 18.76
N THR A 313 -10.40 -1.71 18.91
CA THR A 313 -11.37 -0.85 19.62
C THR A 313 -12.69 -0.76 18.86
N ALA A 314 -12.65 -0.60 17.53
CA ALA A 314 -13.83 -0.63 16.68
C ALA A 314 -14.60 -1.97 16.81
N THR A 315 -13.87 -3.09 16.82
CA THR A 315 -14.49 -4.41 17.03
C THR A 315 -15.17 -4.50 18.40
N ILE A 316 -14.58 -3.93 19.45
CA ILE A 316 -15.17 -3.88 20.79
C ILE A 316 -16.45 -3.03 20.80
N VAL A 317 -16.45 -1.86 20.15
CA VAL A 317 -17.63 -0.99 20.04
C VAL A 317 -18.81 -1.71 19.39
N HIS A 318 -18.56 -2.49 18.34
CA HIS A 318 -19.57 -3.30 17.65
C HIS A 318 -20.00 -4.56 18.44
N GLY A 319 -19.24 -4.97 19.45
CA GLY A 319 -19.50 -6.17 20.24
C GLY A 319 -19.55 -7.43 19.38
N GLY A 320 -20.50 -8.34 19.64
CA GLY A 320 -20.64 -9.56 18.87
C GLY A 320 -20.83 -9.37 17.36
N MET A 321 -21.42 -8.26 16.95
CA MET A 321 -21.60 -7.92 15.52
C MET A 321 -20.27 -7.63 14.83
N GLY A 322 -19.26 -7.10 15.53
CA GLY A 322 -17.94 -6.79 14.97
C GLY A 322 -17.16 -8.01 14.49
N PHE A 323 -17.55 -9.21 14.94
CA PHE A 323 -16.94 -10.48 14.51
C PHE A 323 -17.71 -11.16 13.37
N THR A 324 -18.89 -10.64 13.00
CA THR A 324 -19.73 -11.24 11.97
C THR A 324 -19.38 -10.70 10.60
N ASP A 325 -19.64 -11.50 9.57
CA ASP A 325 -19.51 -11.05 8.18
C ASP A 325 -20.64 -10.08 7.77
N LEU A 326 -21.73 -9.99 8.54
CA LEU A 326 -22.87 -9.14 8.22
C LEU A 326 -22.49 -7.67 8.07
N LEU A 327 -21.64 -7.14 8.97
CA LEU A 327 -21.16 -5.77 8.91
C LEU A 327 -19.91 -5.60 8.03
N GLY A 328 -19.17 -6.70 7.78
CA GLY A 328 -17.95 -6.67 6.99
C GLY A 328 -16.77 -5.91 7.63
N LEU A 329 -16.87 -5.51 8.91
CA LEU A 329 -15.82 -4.76 9.61
C LEU A 329 -14.46 -5.47 9.58
N HIS A 330 -14.47 -6.79 9.50
CA HIS A 330 -13.28 -7.62 9.43
C HIS A 330 -12.43 -7.41 8.15
N TYR A 331 -12.98 -6.83 7.06
CA TYR A 331 -12.20 -6.52 5.86
C TYR A 331 -11.15 -5.46 6.18
N TRP A 332 -11.53 -4.38 6.86
CA TRP A 332 -10.60 -3.34 7.32
C TRP A 332 -9.62 -3.87 8.37
N PHE A 333 -10.12 -4.66 9.32
CA PHE A 333 -9.26 -5.29 10.34
C PHE A 333 -8.15 -6.15 9.71
N LYS A 334 -8.50 -6.96 8.70
CA LYS A 334 -7.56 -7.82 7.97
C LYS A 334 -6.59 -7.01 7.12
N ARG A 335 -7.06 -5.95 6.45
CA ARG A 335 -6.24 -5.00 5.68
C ARG A 335 -5.21 -4.31 6.59
N ILE A 336 -5.59 -3.82 7.73
CA ILE A 336 -4.70 -3.22 8.73
C ILE A 336 -3.66 -4.25 9.19
N GLY A 337 -4.07 -5.49 9.44
CA GLY A 337 -3.17 -6.58 9.82
C GLY A 337 -2.14 -6.93 8.73
N TYR A 338 -2.56 -6.93 7.47
CA TYR A 338 -1.69 -7.08 6.31
C TYR A 338 -0.71 -5.90 6.20
N ASN A 339 -1.22 -4.68 6.21
CA ASN A 339 -0.44 -3.46 6.11
C ASN A 339 0.62 -3.36 7.21
N ARG A 340 0.35 -3.88 8.41
CA ARG A 340 1.30 -3.88 9.51
C ARG A 340 2.58 -4.65 9.18
N GLN A 341 2.50 -5.72 8.38
CA GLN A 341 3.63 -6.63 8.12
C GLN A 341 4.35 -6.33 6.80
N ILE A 342 3.62 -5.90 5.77
CA ILE A 342 4.21 -5.71 4.46
C ILE A 342 5.22 -4.56 4.44
N LEU A 343 6.34 -4.72 3.73
CA LEU A 343 7.51 -3.82 3.69
C LEU A 343 8.14 -3.53 5.08
N GLY A 344 8.02 -4.52 6.00
CA GLY A 344 8.58 -4.48 7.34
C GLY A 344 7.55 -4.27 8.44
N GLY A 345 7.68 -5.05 9.52
CA GLY A 345 6.88 -4.86 10.75
C GLY A 345 7.38 -3.69 11.58
N PRO A 346 6.54 -3.08 12.45
CA PRO A 346 6.89 -1.88 13.20
C PRO A 346 8.10 -2.07 14.12
N GLU A 347 8.38 -3.28 14.58
CA GLU A 347 9.53 -3.60 15.43
C GLU A 347 10.85 -3.43 14.65
N SER A 348 10.96 -4.04 13.46
CA SER A 348 12.14 -3.94 12.61
C SER A 348 12.32 -2.52 12.05
N ILE A 349 11.23 -1.85 11.71
CA ILE A 349 11.27 -0.47 11.19
C ILE A 349 11.74 0.52 12.28
N ARG A 350 11.34 0.35 13.54
CA ARG A 350 11.86 1.17 14.65
C ARG A 350 13.35 0.96 14.87
N GLU A 351 13.84 -0.28 14.72
CA GLU A 351 15.27 -0.56 14.78
C GLU A 351 16.03 0.10 13.63
N GLU A 352 15.47 0.07 12.42
CA GLU A 352 16.00 0.75 11.24
C GLU A 352 16.08 2.28 11.45
N ALA A 353 14.98 2.88 11.98
CA ALA A 353 14.94 4.30 12.34
C ALA A 353 15.98 4.67 13.42
N ALA A 354 16.17 3.81 14.43
CA ALA A 354 17.17 4.04 15.48
C ALA A 354 18.60 4.02 14.91
N ARG A 355 18.88 3.09 14.00
CA ARG A 355 20.19 3.04 13.29
C ARG A 355 20.39 4.28 12.42
N ALA A 356 19.38 4.74 11.70
CA ALA A 356 19.46 5.95 10.88
C ALA A 356 19.79 7.20 11.71
N GLN A 357 19.37 7.23 12.98
CA GLN A 357 19.67 8.29 13.94
C GLN A 357 20.98 8.06 14.74
N GLY A 358 21.71 6.97 14.50
CA GLY A 358 22.93 6.64 15.22
C GLY A 358 22.73 6.24 16.68
N LEU A 359 21.53 5.73 17.04
CA LEU A 359 21.17 5.36 18.41
C LEU A 359 21.53 3.89 18.75
N CYS A 360 21.89 3.06 17.76
CA CYS A 360 22.30 1.67 17.93
C CYS A 360 23.28 1.22 16.82
#